data_5322327d2e722a901a95b1f21af8fd09
#
_entry.id   5322327d2e722a901a95b1f21af8fd09
#
_cell.length_a   1.000
_cell.length_b   1.000
_cell.length_c   1.000
_cell.angle_alpha   90.00
_cell.angle_beta   90.00
_cell.angle_gamma   90.00
#
_symmetry.space_group_name_H-M   'P 1'
#
loop_
_entity.id
_entity.type
_entity.pdbx_description
1 polymer ?
#
loop_
_entity_poly.entity_id
_entity_poly.type
_entity_poly.pdbx_seq_one_letter_code
_entity_poly.pdbx_strand_id
1 'polypeptide(L)'
;MNILVTGCSRGVGLEICRVLLEEGHVVYGVSRSYSNEFRILEEKYESKLFFKSVDLSDTTNIHKIIFKEFLTNSVLLDGYVNNAAVAYDDIITNLQIDKLRAMYNVNVFSPMLLTKYAIRNMLLHHIQGSIIHISSISVHTGYKGLSMYASSKGALEAFSKDTAREWGQLGI
;
A
#
# COMPACT_ATOMS: atom_id res chain seq x y z
N MET A 1 0.87 1.47 17.84
CA MET A 1 0.70 0.48 16.74
C MET A 1 1.79 0.70 15.71
N ASN A 2 2.26 -0.37 15.04
CA ASN A 2 3.19 -0.32 13.92
C ASN A 2 2.41 -0.43 12.61
N ILE A 3 2.52 0.54 11.73
CA ILE A 3 1.69 0.62 10.53
C ILE A 3 2.57 0.78 9.29
N LEU A 4 2.41 -0.12 8.33
CA LEU A 4 3.05 -0.03 7.01
C LEU A 4 2.19 0.85 6.10
N VAL A 5 2.77 1.87 5.48
CA VAL A 5 2.08 2.76 4.53
C VAL A 5 2.82 2.80 3.21
N THR A 6 2.13 2.46 2.11
CA THR A 6 2.70 2.56 0.77
C THR A 6 2.35 3.88 0.08
N GLY A 7 3.28 4.40 -0.75
CA GLY A 7 3.08 5.70 -1.42
C GLY A 7 3.11 6.88 -0.45
N CYS A 8 3.94 6.79 0.58
CA CYS A 8 3.99 7.69 1.75
C CYS A 8 4.63 9.06 1.49
N SER A 9 5.37 9.25 0.37
CA SER A 9 6.25 10.40 0.22
C SER A 9 5.54 11.70 -0.16
N ARG A 10 4.28 11.67 -0.59
CA ARG A 10 3.51 12.85 -1.00
C ARG A 10 2.00 12.64 -0.95
N GLY A 11 1.24 13.74 -1.06
CA GLY A 11 -0.22 13.71 -1.20
C GLY A 11 -0.90 12.96 -0.05
N VAL A 12 -1.93 12.16 -0.39
CA VAL A 12 -2.74 11.43 0.59
C VAL A 12 -1.89 10.52 1.47
N GLY A 13 -0.90 9.81 0.91
CA GLY A 13 -0.04 8.91 1.68
C GLY A 13 0.81 9.63 2.72
N LEU A 14 1.33 10.82 2.40
CA LEU A 14 2.07 11.65 3.35
C LEU A 14 1.16 12.14 4.49
N GLU A 15 -0.06 12.55 4.15
CA GLU A 15 -1.05 13.01 5.12
C GLU A 15 -1.50 11.88 6.06
N ILE A 16 -1.68 10.67 5.52
CA ILE A 16 -1.93 9.47 6.34
C ILE A 16 -0.78 9.25 7.33
N CYS A 17 0.49 9.32 6.88
CA CYS A 17 1.63 9.20 7.78
C CYS A 17 1.60 10.28 8.88
N ARG A 18 1.32 11.54 8.53
CA ARG A 18 1.25 12.65 9.49
C ARG A 18 0.21 12.39 10.57
N VAL A 19 -1.02 12.03 10.18
CA VAL A 19 -2.10 11.75 11.13
C VAL A 19 -1.76 10.58 12.04
N LEU A 20 -1.25 9.49 11.50
CA LEU A 20 -0.86 8.32 12.29
C LEU A 20 0.24 8.64 13.32
N LEU A 21 1.21 9.48 12.95
CA LEU A 21 2.29 9.91 13.84
C LEU A 21 1.78 10.85 14.94
N GLU A 22 0.84 11.75 14.62
CA GLU A 22 0.18 12.63 15.60
C GLU A 22 -0.62 11.85 16.65
N GLU A 23 -1.25 10.75 16.23
CA GLU A 23 -1.93 9.79 17.10
C GLU A 23 -0.95 8.86 17.88
N GLY A 24 0.34 9.07 17.73
CA GLY A 24 1.38 8.36 18.50
C GLY A 24 1.80 7.00 17.94
N HIS A 25 1.38 6.64 16.73
CA HIS A 25 1.75 5.39 16.07
C HIS A 25 3.17 5.43 15.49
N VAL A 26 3.72 4.26 15.21
CA VAL A 26 4.98 4.09 14.48
C VAL A 26 4.65 3.78 13.02
N VAL A 27 5.25 4.51 12.10
CA VAL A 27 4.97 4.39 10.67
C VAL A 27 6.19 3.86 9.92
N TYR A 28 5.99 2.81 9.16
CA TYR A 28 6.94 2.25 8.20
C TYR A 28 6.50 2.65 6.80
N GLY A 29 7.10 3.71 6.26
CA GLY A 29 6.75 4.27 4.96
C GLY A 29 7.55 3.64 3.83
N VAL A 30 6.88 3.24 2.74
CA VAL A 30 7.55 2.81 1.51
C VAL A 30 7.08 3.62 0.31
N SER A 31 8.02 4.08 -0.52
CA SER A 31 7.76 4.81 -1.75
C SER A 31 8.98 4.74 -2.66
N ARG A 32 8.83 5.05 -3.95
CA ARG A 32 9.99 5.10 -4.88
C ARG A 32 10.91 6.28 -4.60
N SER A 33 10.35 7.41 -4.20
CA SER A 33 11.07 8.65 -4.00
C SER A 33 10.92 9.15 -2.58
N TYR A 34 11.94 9.83 -2.10
CA TYR A 34 11.98 10.54 -0.84
C TYR A 34 11.75 12.03 -1.10
N SER A 35 10.67 12.61 -0.57
CA SER A 35 10.36 14.03 -0.77
C SER A 35 10.88 14.91 0.36
N ASN A 36 10.97 16.22 0.12
CA ASN A 36 11.35 17.17 1.16
C ASN A 36 10.30 17.23 2.28
N GLU A 37 9.03 17.16 1.93
CA GLU A 37 7.93 17.16 2.90
C GLU A 37 7.98 15.92 3.80
N PHE A 38 8.32 14.76 3.23
CA PHE A 38 8.50 13.54 4.01
C PHE A 38 9.71 13.65 4.93
N ARG A 39 10.81 14.27 4.47
CA ARG A 39 12.01 14.51 5.29
C ARG A 39 11.69 15.38 6.51
N ILE A 40 10.95 16.48 6.33
CA ILE A 40 10.53 17.35 7.43
C ILE A 40 9.70 16.57 8.45
N LEU A 41 8.81 15.69 7.98
CA LEU A 41 8.01 14.85 8.85
C LEU A 41 8.88 13.84 9.60
N GLU A 42 9.86 13.23 8.95
CA GLU A 42 10.78 12.27 9.56
C GLU A 42 11.68 12.94 10.62
N GLU A 43 12.21 14.12 10.35
CA GLU A 43 12.97 14.92 11.32
C GLU A 43 12.14 15.25 12.58
N LYS A 44 10.84 15.52 12.41
CA LYS A 44 9.92 15.79 13.52
C LYS A 44 9.60 14.54 14.37
N TYR A 45 9.63 13.35 13.73
CA TYR A 45 9.23 12.08 14.36
C TYR A 45 10.31 10.99 14.22
N GLU A 46 11.60 11.34 14.40
CA GLU A 46 12.78 10.49 14.15
C GLU A 46 12.70 9.06 14.69
N SER A 47 12.09 8.86 15.85
CA SER A 47 11.97 7.53 16.49
C SER A 47 10.70 6.75 16.09
N LYS A 48 9.82 7.35 15.28
CA LYS A 48 8.51 6.79 14.93
C LYS A 48 8.21 6.74 13.44
N LEU A 49 9.00 7.38 12.60
CA LEU A 49 8.86 7.34 11.14
C LEU A 49 10.10 6.74 10.52
N PHE A 50 9.92 5.64 9.81
CA PHE A 50 10.98 4.94 9.09
C PHE A 50 10.65 4.90 7.60
N PHE A 51 11.66 5.01 6.74
CA PHE A 51 11.50 5.02 5.30
C PHE A 51 12.34 3.96 4.60
N LYS A 52 11.75 3.33 3.58
CA LYS A 52 12.49 2.47 2.64
C LYS A 52 12.08 2.82 1.21
N SER A 53 13.08 3.11 0.37
CA SER A 53 12.84 3.28 -1.07
C SER A 53 12.55 1.91 -1.70
N VAL A 54 11.37 1.78 -2.33
CA VAL A 54 10.93 0.54 -2.98
C VAL A 54 10.14 0.87 -4.24
N ASP A 55 10.49 0.23 -5.35
CA ASP A 55 9.66 0.23 -6.54
C ASP A 55 8.66 -0.95 -6.48
N LEU A 56 7.39 -0.63 -6.27
CA LEU A 56 6.32 -1.61 -6.20
C LEU A 56 5.95 -2.23 -7.55
N SER A 57 6.54 -1.78 -8.66
CA SER A 57 6.38 -2.45 -9.95
C SER A 57 7.24 -3.73 -10.07
N ASP A 58 8.32 -3.86 -9.28
CA ASP A 58 9.09 -5.09 -9.14
C ASP A 58 8.48 -6.02 -8.08
N THR A 59 7.52 -6.82 -8.48
CA THR A 59 6.85 -7.77 -7.59
C THR A 59 7.73 -8.91 -7.09
N THR A 60 8.90 -9.12 -7.68
CA THR A 60 9.80 -10.25 -7.36
C THR A 60 10.48 -10.04 -6.00
N ASN A 61 10.93 -8.82 -5.74
CA ASN A 61 11.78 -8.53 -4.59
C ASN A 61 11.07 -7.84 -3.43
N ILE A 62 9.83 -7.38 -3.58
CA ILE A 62 9.12 -6.59 -2.56
C ILE A 62 9.02 -7.31 -1.21
N HIS A 63 8.81 -8.62 -1.21
CA HIS A 63 8.78 -9.40 0.03
C HIS A 63 10.12 -9.34 0.77
N LYS A 64 11.23 -9.57 0.07
CA LYS A 64 12.56 -9.54 0.65
C LYS A 64 12.87 -8.15 1.22
N ILE A 65 12.67 -7.11 0.41
CA ILE A 65 13.00 -5.73 0.78
C ILE A 65 12.14 -5.25 1.95
N ILE A 66 10.82 -5.49 1.90
CA ILE A 66 9.91 -4.92 2.90
C ILE A 66 9.84 -5.79 4.17
N PHE A 67 9.65 -7.11 4.05
CA PHE A 67 9.39 -7.97 5.21
C PHE A 67 10.62 -8.66 5.79
N LYS A 68 11.74 -8.73 5.06
CA LYS A 68 12.97 -9.34 5.57
C LYS A 68 14.05 -8.34 5.94
N GLU A 69 14.16 -7.23 5.19
CA GLU A 69 15.22 -6.24 5.39
C GLU A 69 14.72 -4.99 6.14
N PHE A 70 13.48 -4.52 5.89
CA PHE A 70 12.97 -3.28 6.45
C PHE A 70 12.15 -3.50 7.74
N LEU A 71 11.05 -4.27 7.68
CA LEU A 71 10.27 -4.58 8.88
C LEU A 71 10.96 -5.62 9.75
N THR A 72 11.65 -6.59 9.14
CA THR A 72 12.22 -7.78 9.79
C THR A 72 11.15 -8.60 10.53
N ASN A 73 11.56 -9.70 11.16
CA ASN A 73 10.64 -10.50 11.96
C ASN A 73 10.38 -9.92 13.37
N SER A 74 11.06 -8.83 13.73
CA SER A 74 10.94 -8.20 15.05
C SER A 74 9.83 -7.13 15.11
N VAL A 75 9.38 -6.64 13.96
CA VAL A 75 8.29 -5.67 13.91
C VAL A 75 6.95 -6.40 13.91
N LEU A 76 6.19 -6.20 14.97
CA LEU A 76 4.81 -6.68 15.08
C LEU A 76 3.93 -5.68 14.33
N LEU A 77 3.43 -6.07 13.16
CA LEU A 77 2.64 -5.18 12.30
C LEU A 77 1.17 -5.17 12.74
N ASP A 78 0.69 -4.01 13.18
CA ASP A 78 -0.71 -3.81 13.58
C ASP A 78 -1.60 -3.36 12.41
N GLY A 79 -1.01 -2.70 11.40
CA GLY A 79 -1.77 -2.16 10.28
C GLY A 79 -0.99 -2.11 8.97
N TYR A 80 -1.74 -2.21 7.87
CA TYR A 80 -1.23 -1.99 6.52
C TYR A 80 -2.15 -1.07 5.74
N VAL A 81 -1.62 0.07 5.26
CA VAL A 81 -2.34 1.00 4.38
C VAL A 81 -1.76 0.92 2.97
N ASN A 82 -2.53 0.30 2.08
CA ASN A 82 -2.24 0.27 0.65
C ASN A 82 -2.77 1.54 -0.01
N ASN A 83 -1.90 2.55 -0.14
CA ASN A 83 -2.21 3.82 -0.77
C ASN A 83 -1.47 4.02 -2.10
N ALA A 84 -0.29 3.41 -2.28
CA ALA A 84 0.47 3.55 -3.53
C ALA A 84 -0.37 3.15 -4.75
N ALA A 85 -0.37 4.03 -5.75
CA ALA A 85 -1.00 3.77 -7.03
C ALA A 85 -0.34 4.56 -8.15
N VAL A 86 -0.49 4.06 -9.36
CA VAL A 86 -0.20 4.79 -10.60
C VAL A 86 -1.43 4.77 -11.49
N ALA A 87 -1.64 5.87 -12.21
CA ALA A 87 -2.70 5.96 -13.20
C ALA A 87 -2.13 5.66 -14.60
N TYR A 88 -2.95 5.02 -15.42
CA TYR A 88 -2.77 4.92 -16.84
C TYR A 88 -4.09 5.33 -17.51
N ASP A 89 -4.09 6.58 -17.96
CA ASP A 89 -5.28 7.26 -18.49
C ASP A 89 -5.18 7.28 -20.01
N ASP A 90 -6.06 6.57 -20.69
CA ASP A 90 -6.22 6.59 -22.15
C ASP A 90 -7.56 5.95 -22.52
N ILE A 91 -8.02 6.17 -23.75
CA ILE A 91 -9.17 5.46 -24.31
C ILE A 91 -8.77 4.03 -24.67
N ILE A 92 -9.70 3.10 -24.53
CA ILE A 92 -9.41 1.65 -24.69
C ILE A 92 -8.78 1.27 -26.03
N THR A 93 -9.09 2.00 -27.09
CA THR A 93 -8.50 1.76 -28.43
C THR A 93 -7.01 2.06 -28.52
N ASN A 94 -6.46 2.86 -27.58
CA ASN A 94 -5.05 3.21 -27.52
C ASN A 94 -4.27 2.36 -26.48
N LEU A 95 -4.89 1.32 -25.94
CA LEU A 95 -4.29 0.50 -24.90
C LEU A 95 -2.90 0.00 -25.28
N GLN A 96 -1.92 0.27 -24.42
CA GLN A 96 -0.56 -0.24 -24.49
C GLN A 96 -0.35 -1.27 -23.39
N ILE A 97 -0.18 -2.52 -23.78
CA ILE A 97 -0.16 -3.64 -22.83
C ILE A 97 0.95 -3.51 -21.76
N ASP A 98 2.09 -2.96 -22.11
CA ASP A 98 3.21 -2.82 -21.17
C ASP A 98 2.92 -1.76 -20.11
N LYS A 99 2.24 -0.65 -20.47
CA LYS A 99 1.77 0.36 -19.51
C LYS A 99 0.70 -0.22 -18.58
N LEU A 100 -0.22 -1.02 -19.15
CA LEU A 100 -1.23 -1.71 -18.36
C LEU A 100 -0.59 -2.67 -17.36
N ARG A 101 0.36 -3.50 -17.79
CA ARG A 101 1.10 -4.41 -16.91
C ARG A 101 1.82 -3.68 -15.79
N ALA A 102 2.54 -2.60 -16.12
CA ALA A 102 3.23 -1.79 -15.12
C ALA A 102 2.27 -1.20 -14.07
N MET A 103 1.11 -0.71 -14.51
CA MET A 103 0.07 -0.22 -13.59
C MET A 103 -0.51 -1.35 -12.73
N TYR A 104 -0.82 -2.52 -13.30
CA TYR A 104 -1.35 -3.66 -12.55
C TYR A 104 -0.33 -4.21 -11.55
N ASN A 105 0.96 -4.19 -11.88
CA ASN A 105 2.00 -4.57 -10.92
C ASN A 105 1.91 -3.71 -9.66
N VAL A 106 1.79 -2.38 -9.79
CA VAL A 106 1.71 -1.45 -8.65
C VAL A 106 0.34 -1.50 -7.96
N ASN A 107 -0.75 -1.47 -8.76
CA ASN A 107 -2.09 -1.27 -8.21
C ASN A 107 -2.78 -2.56 -7.74
N VAL A 108 -2.35 -3.73 -8.22
CA VAL A 108 -3.03 -5.01 -7.98
C VAL A 108 -2.07 -6.05 -7.41
N PHE A 109 -1.01 -6.42 -8.14
CA PHE A 109 -0.18 -7.55 -7.72
C PHE A 109 0.64 -7.25 -6.47
N SER A 110 1.25 -6.07 -6.37
CA SER A 110 1.98 -5.67 -5.17
C SER A 110 1.11 -5.55 -3.93
N PRO A 111 -0.07 -4.90 -3.97
CA PRO A 111 -1.00 -4.92 -2.85
C PRO A 111 -1.41 -6.33 -2.39
N MET A 112 -1.70 -7.25 -3.32
CA MET A 112 -2.03 -8.63 -2.98
C MET A 112 -0.86 -9.35 -2.28
N LEU A 113 0.36 -9.17 -2.79
CA LEU A 113 1.55 -9.73 -2.16
C LEU A 113 1.82 -9.11 -0.79
N LEU A 114 1.72 -7.80 -0.66
CA LEU A 114 1.92 -7.12 0.63
C LEU A 114 0.85 -7.52 1.65
N THR A 115 -0.41 -7.65 1.23
CA THR A 115 -1.50 -8.17 2.07
C THR A 115 -1.19 -9.57 2.58
N LYS A 116 -0.77 -10.49 1.69
CA LYS A 116 -0.36 -11.84 2.08
C LYS A 116 0.70 -11.82 3.19
N TYR A 117 1.71 -10.98 3.07
CA TYR A 117 2.80 -10.95 4.05
C TYR A 117 2.46 -10.14 5.30
N ALA A 118 1.61 -9.13 5.21
CA ALA A 118 1.06 -8.43 6.37
C ALA A 118 0.23 -9.39 7.23
N ILE A 119 -0.71 -10.14 6.63
CA ILE A 119 -1.49 -11.16 7.33
C ILE A 119 -0.57 -12.22 7.97
N ARG A 120 0.45 -12.71 7.25
CA ARG A 120 1.40 -13.68 7.82
C ARG A 120 2.18 -13.13 9.00
N ASN A 121 2.56 -11.85 8.99
CA ASN A 121 3.19 -11.21 10.12
C ASN A 121 2.21 -11.09 11.30
N MET A 122 1.00 -10.63 11.06
CA MET A 122 -0.06 -10.53 12.08
C MET A 122 -0.35 -11.89 12.73
N LEU A 123 -0.50 -12.95 11.94
CA LEU A 123 -0.71 -14.31 12.44
C LEU A 123 0.50 -14.82 13.27
N LEU A 124 1.73 -14.60 12.81
CA LEU A 124 2.95 -15.01 13.52
C LEU A 124 3.03 -14.39 14.91
N HIS A 125 2.58 -13.17 15.06
CA HIS A 125 2.66 -12.39 16.30
C HIS A 125 1.34 -12.33 17.07
N HIS A 126 0.31 -13.10 16.64
CA HIS A 126 -1.02 -13.10 17.26
C HIS A 126 -1.67 -11.71 17.37
N ILE A 127 -1.47 -10.87 16.35
CA ILE A 127 -2.03 -9.52 16.26
C ILE A 127 -3.36 -9.56 15.53
N GLN A 128 -4.38 -8.95 16.14
CA GLN A 128 -5.63 -8.59 15.47
C GLN A 128 -5.39 -7.24 14.77
N GLY A 129 -5.08 -7.30 13.48
CA GLY A 129 -4.63 -6.14 12.71
C GLY A 129 -5.70 -5.54 11.81
N SER A 130 -5.33 -4.49 11.08
CA SER A 130 -6.22 -3.85 10.11
C SER A 130 -5.51 -3.62 8.79
N ILE A 131 -6.20 -3.90 7.68
CA ILE A 131 -5.70 -3.68 6.32
C ILE A 131 -6.65 -2.76 5.57
N ILE A 132 -6.13 -1.64 5.08
CA ILE A 132 -6.90 -0.63 4.35
C ILE A 132 -6.36 -0.52 2.92
N HIS A 133 -7.26 -0.64 1.94
CA HIS A 133 -6.97 -0.39 0.54
C HIS A 133 -7.63 0.91 0.06
N ILE A 134 -6.84 1.84 -0.45
CA ILE A 134 -7.38 3.08 -1.04
C ILE A 134 -7.88 2.78 -2.45
N SER A 135 -9.20 2.79 -2.61
CA SER A 135 -9.87 2.60 -3.89
C SER A 135 -10.02 3.91 -4.67
N SER A 136 -11.00 4.00 -5.55
CA SER A 136 -11.31 5.18 -6.35
C SER A 136 -12.80 5.23 -6.67
N ILE A 137 -13.36 6.44 -6.69
CA ILE A 137 -14.72 6.67 -7.14
C ILE A 137 -14.94 6.22 -8.61
N SER A 138 -13.86 6.19 -9.42
CA SER A 138 -13.90 5.73 -10.80
C SER A 138 -14.36 4.28 -10.97
N VAL A 139 -14.31 3.46 -9.92
CA VAL A 139 -14.86 2.09 -9.93
C VAL A 139 -16.38 2.11 -10.10
N HIS A 140 -17.04 3.14 -9.57
CA HIS A 140 -18.50 3.20 -9.45
C HIS A 140 -19.17 4.17 -10.44
N THR A 141 -18.41 5.08 -11.03
CA THR A 141 -19.00 6.20 -11.81
C THR A 141 -18.76 6.12 -13.31
N GLY A 142 -17.70 5.45 -13.77
CA GLY A 142 -17.38 5.35 -15.20
C GLY A 142 -16.94 6.67 -15.85
N TYR A 143 -15.64 6.97 -15.79
CA TYR A 143 -15.05 8.13 -16.48
C TYR A 143 -14.38 7.73 -17.78
N LYS A 144 -14.57 8.57 -18.83
CA LYS A 144 -13.87 8.41 -20.11
C LYS A 144 -12.35 8.46 -19.89
N GLY A 145 -11.64 7.50 -20.47
CA GLY A 145 -10.18 7.41 -20.37
C GLY A 145 -9.66 6.72 -19.10
N LEU A 146 -10.51 6.33 -18.14
CA LEU A 146 -10.11 5.69 -16.90
C LEU A 146 -10.41 4.19 -16.82
N SER A 147 -10.82 3.54 -17.92
CA SER A 147 -11.24 2.14 -17.92
C SER A 147 -10.15 1.20 -17.35
N MET A 148 -8.88 1.40 -17.71
CA MET A 148 -7.76 0.59 -17.23
C MET A 148 -7.48 0.84 -15.74
N TYR A 149 -7.46 2.11 -15.33
CA TYR A 149 -7.26 2.47 -13.93
C TYR A 149 -8.41 1.99 -13.05
N ALA A 150 -9.65 2.26 -13.45
CA ALA A 150 -10.84 1.84 -12.71
C ALA A 150 -10.89 0.31 -12.55
N SER A 151 -10.53 -0.46 -13.60
CA SER A 151 -10.47 -1.92 -13.51
C SER A 151 -9.44 -2.40 -12.48
N SER A 152 -8.28 -1.73 -12.38
CA SER A 152 -7.28 -2.07 -11.37
C SER A 152 -7.76 -1.80 -9.94
N LYS A 153 -8.50 -0.71 -9.73
CA LYS A 153 -9.08 -0.38 -8.42
C LYS A 153 -10.28 -1.28 -8.09
N GLY A 154 -11.10 -1.65 -9.09
CA GLY A 154 -12.18 -2.62 -8.92
C GLY A 154 -11.69 -4.02 -8.54
N ALA A 155 -10.58 -4.46 -9.14
CA ALA A 155 -9.91 -5.72 -8.76
C ALA A 155 -9.50 -5.70 -7.27
N LEU A 156 -8.98 -4.57 -6.79
CA LEU A 156 -8.57 -4.41 -5.40
C LEU A 156 -9.78 -4.41 -4.42
N GLU A 157 -10.92 -3.82 -4.82
CA GLU A 157 -12.15 -3.89 -4.01
C GLU A 157 -12.69 -5.31 -3.86
N ALA A 158 -12.75 -6.07 -4.96
CA ALA A 158 -13.16 -7.47 -4.93
C ALA A 158 -12.23 -8.29 -4.03
N PHE A 159 -10.92 -8.15 -4.23
CA PHE A 159 -9.90 -8.81 -3.42
C PHE A 159 -10.06 -8.49 -1.92
N SER A 160 -10.27 -7.22 -1.56
CA SER A 160 -10.45 -6.79 -0.17
C SER A 160 -11.65 -7.46 0.51
N LYS A 161 -12.79 -7.56 -0.20
CA LYS A 161 -14.01 -8.19 0.32
C LYS A 161 -13.81 -9.68 0.64
N ASP A 162 -13.16 -10.41 -0.25
CA ASP A 162 -12.94 -11.84 -0.06
C ASP A 162 -11.87 -12.10 1.01
N THR A 163 -10.77 -11.34 1.00
CA THR A 163 -9.74 -11.41 2.04
C THR A 163 -10.31 -11.13 3.44
N ALA A 164 -11.21 -10.14 3.58
CA ALA A 164 -11.88 -9.85 4.84
C ALA A 164 -12.77 -11.02 5.33
N ARG A 165 -13.37 -11.78 4.43
CA ARG A 165 -14.14 -13.00 4.80
C ARG A 165 -13.25 -14.15 5.20
N GLU A 166 -12.07 -14.28 4.56
CA GLU A 166 -11.10 -15.33 4.89
C GLU A 166 -10.48 -15.13 6.28
N TRP A 167 -10.17 -13.90 6.66
CA TRP A 167 -9.37 -13.58 7.85
C TRP A 167 -10.11 -12.83 8.95
N GLY A 168 -11.30 -12.29 8.69
CA GLY A 168 -12.08 -11.50 9.65
C GLY A 168 -12.44 -12.25 10.94
N GLN A 169 -12.59 -13.58 10.90
CA GLN A 169 -12.83 -14.38 12.11
C GLN A 169 -11.62 -14.42 13.06
N LEU A 170 -10.43 -14.12 12.56
CA LEU A 170 -9.21 -13.98 13.35
C LEU A 170 -8.90 -12.53 13.74
N GLY A 171 -9.80 -11.60 13.42
CA GLY A 171 -9.68 -10.18 13.75
C GLY A 171 -8.75 -9.40 12.81
N ILE A 172 -8.57 -9.87 11.56
CA ILE A 172 -7.73 -9.21 10.54
C ILE A 172 -8.60 -8.77 9.36
#